data_e611ae626b934db3e83af02977ef751f
#
_entry.id   e611ae626b934db3e83af02977ef751f
#
_cell.length_a   1.000
_cell.length_b   1.000
_cell.length_c   1.000
_cell.angle_alpha   90.00
_cell.angle_beta   90.00
_cell.angle_gamma   90.00
#
_symmetry.space_group_name_H-M   'P 1'
#
loop_
_entity.id
_entity.type
_entity.pdbx_description
1 polymer ?
#
loop_
_entity_poly.entity_id
_entity_poly.type
_entity_poly.pdbx_seq_one_letter_code
_entity_poly.pdbx_strand_id
1 'polypeptide(L)'
;MNIKRKLQISSIFLLIGILTFGQSKDAEIKSFLDSLQPSNFSGAILVAHNDKIIENKAFGLASIEYGIENKLDTKFNIASITKMITAVATLQLFENGKIGLNVPVGEYLPNYPNKLVRDLVTIHQLLTHTSGNNNFYVGNYLQSDKMKYKTISDFVPMFANDTLLSKPGTKYNYSASGFVILGLIIEKVSGQNYYDYLKENIFRPAGMINTTELEIDSVLQNKASGYTTFFGESDIPKRNEYYLSKASPAGFHYSTVEDLFKFSKALRNGKLLKKSTAELMFGPKVKGYSTNLGYGIDIDLRYNQTIQGHSGGWYGVRAELMDFMKDNYTIVILSNIDDNGKTGASGVADFFKELIAGKRNKD
;
A
#
# COMPACT_ATOMS: atom_id res chain seq x y z
N MET A 1 42.23 60.40 -0.47
CA MET A 1 41.59 59.98 -1.72
C MET A 1 41.53 58.44 -1.72
N ASN A 2 40.33 57.86 -1.81
CA ASN A 2 40.03 56.44 -2.08
C ASN A 2 40.15 55.37 -0.96
N ILE A 3 39.28 55.50 0.05
CA ILE A 3 38.91 54.38 0.92
C ILE A 3 37.47 53.88 0.65
N LYS A 4 36.66 54.62 -0.13
CA LYS A 4 35.23 54.26 -0.39
C LYS A 4 34.97 53.29 -1.56
N ARG A 5 35.98 52.85 -2.30
CA ARG A 5 35.79 51.94 -3.47
C ARG A 5 36.09 50.44 -3.19
N LYS A 6 36.64 50.07 -2.03
CA LYS A 6 36.92 48.66 -1.69
C LYS A 6 35.81 47.94 -0.92
N LEU A 7 34.83 48.66 -0.38
CA LEU A 7 33.71 48.03 0.36
C LEU A 7 32.52 47.64 -0.50
N GLN A 8 32.39 48.11 -1.73
CA GLN A 8 31.25 47.75 -2.62
C GLN A 8 31.45 46.47 -3.41
N ILE A 9 32.69 45.97 -3.54
CA ILE A 9 32.98 44.75 -4.32
C ILE A 9 32.82 43.49 -3.44
N SER A 10 33.02 43.59 -2.12
CA SER A 10 32.83 42.44 -1.20
C SER A 10 31.36 42.05 -0.95
N SER A 11 30.42 42.98 -1.12
CA SER A 11 28.99 42.68 -0.86
C SER A 11 28.29 41.99 -2.03
N ILE A 12 28.82 42.10 -3.25
CA ILE A 12 28.24 41.46 -4.44
C ILE A 12 28.69 39.99 -4.54
N PHE A 13 29.92 39.67 -4.07
CA PHE A 13 30.39 38.28 -4.05
C PHE A 13 29.72 37.42 -2.94
N LEU A 14 29.20 38.00 -1.86
CA LEU A 14 28.50 37.30 -0.80
C LEU A 14 27.05 36.94 -1.19
N LEU A 15 26.45 37.71 -2.15
CA LEU A 15 25.07 37.41 -2.63
C LEU A 15 25.05 36.31 -3.73
N ILE A 16 26.15 36.13 -4.46
CA ILE A 16 26.26 35.11 -5.51
C ILE A 16 26.58 33.73 -4.90
N GLY A 17 27.22 33.68 -3.72
CA GLY A 17 27.54 32.45 -3.02
C GLY A 17 26.35 31.77 -2.33
N ILE A 18 25.22 32.47 -2.17
CA ILE A 18 24.01 31.93 -1.52
C ILE A 18 23.01 31.33 -2.54
N LEU A 19 23.20 31.59 -3.84
CA LEU A 19 22.32 31.08 -4.90
C LEU A 19 22.74 29.73 -5.51
N THR A 20 23.82 29.13 -5.04
CA THR A 20 24.28 27.83 -5.56
C THR A 20 24.11 26.63 -4.60
N PHE A 21 23.47 26.81 -3.45
CA PHE A 21 23.14 25.71 -2.54
C PHE A 21 21.62 25.55 -2.45
N GLY A 22 21.10 24.62 -3.26
CA GLY A 22 19.76 24.08 -3.07
C GLY A 22 18.97 23.99 -4.38
N GLN A 23 19.30 23.02 -5.22
CA GLN A 23 18.20 22.44 -6.01
C GLN A 23 17.16 21.99 -4.99
N SER A 24 15.93 22.51 -5.12
CA SER A 24 14.85 22.07 -4.23
C SER A 24 14.68 20.56 -4.41
N LYS A 25 14.32 19.82 -3.33
CA LYS A 25 14.01 18.39 -3.43
C LYS A 25 13.05 18.12 -4.60
N ASP A 26 12.10 19.02 -4.85
CA ASP A 26 11.16 18.93 -5.97
C ASP A 26 11.86 18.94 -7.34
N ALA A 27 12.92 19.73 -7.51
CA ALA A 27 13.71 19.73 -8.76
C ALA A 27 14.53 18.44 -8.93
N GLU A 28 15.08 17.89 -7.87
CA GLU A 28 15.78 16.61 -7.88
C GLU A 28 14.81 15.45 -8.18
N ILE A 29 13.61 15.46 -7.60
CA ILE A 29 12.53 14.51 -7.89
C ILE A 29 12.18 14.55 -9.38
N LYS A 30 11.96 15.75 -9.92
CA LYS A 30 11.66 15.92 -11.34
C LYS A 30 12.78 15.36 -12.23
N SER A 31 14.02 15.72 -11.95
CA SER A 31 15.20 15.26 -12.71
C SER A 31 15.33 13.74 -12.67
N PHE A 32 15.11 13.12 -11.51
CA PHE A 32 15.11 11.67 -11.37
C PHE A 32 14.03 11.01 -12.22
N LEU A 33 12.78 11.50 -12.14
CA LEU A 33 11.67 10.95 -12.92
C LEU A 33 11.86 11.16 -14.43
N ASP A 34 12.49 12.26 -14.86
CA ASP A 34 12.84 12.50 -16.26
C ASP A 34 13.95 11.54 -16.77
N SER A 35 14.76 11.02 -15.85
CA SER A 35 15.84 10.06 -16.17
C SER A 35 15.38 8.60 -16.22
N LEU A 36 14.22 8.26 -15.65
CA LEU A 36 13.71 6.90 -15.66
C LEU A 36 13.41 6.41 -17.07
N GLN A 37 13.94 5.23 -17.40
CA GLN A 37 13.72 4.60 -18.69
C GLN A 37 12.62 3.54 -18.60
N PRO A 38 11.75 3.42 -19.63
CA PRO A 38 10.71 2.39 -19.69
C PRO A 38 11.22 0.95 -19.61
N SER A 39 12.49 0.72 -19.99
CA SER A 39 13.14 -0.59 -19.86
C SER A 39 13.40 -1.00 -18.40
N ASN A 40 13.45 -0.04 -17.49
CA ASN A 40 13.80 -0.29 -16.08
C ASN A 40 12.57 -0.25 -15.16
N PHE A 41 11.55 0.52 -15.54
CA PHE A 41 10.32 0.67 -14.76
C PHE A 41 9.10 0.71 -15.69
N SER A 42 8.09 -0.10 -15.42
CA SER A 42 6.80 -0.07 -16.10
C SER A 42 5.70 0.12 -15.07
N GLY A 43 4.95 1.23 -15.19
CA GLY A 43 3.93 1.58 -14.20
C GLY A 43 3.63 3.08 -14.18
N ALA A 44 3.19 3.57 -13.03
CA ALA A 44 2.93 5.00 -12.80
C ALA A 44 3.49 5.44 -11.44
N ILE A 45 3.92 6.70 -11.36
CA ILE A 45 4.46 7.34 -10.16
C ILE A 45 3.78 8.68 -9.97
N LEU A 46 3.27 8.92 -8.77
CA LEU A 46 2.73 10.21 -8.33
C LEU A 46 3.53 10.71 -7.13
N VAL A 47 3.95 11.96 -7.19
CA VAL A 47 4.56 12.69 -6.08
C VAL A 47 3.71 13.89 -5.76
N ALA A 48 3.31 14.00 -4.50
CA ALA A 48 2.64 15.18 -3.97
C ALA A 48 3.45 15.78 -2.83
N HIS A 49 3.44 17.11 -2.74
CA HIS A 49 4.05 17.90 -1.67
C HIS A 49 3.03 18.88 -1.12
N ASN A 50 2.83 18.90 0.21
CA ASN A 50 1.81 19.70 0.87
C ASN A 50 0.40 19.52 0.24
N ASP A 51 0.01 18.26 0.02
CA ASP A 51 -1.27 17.84 -0.58
C ASP A 51 -1.51 18.35 -2.02
N LYS A 52 -0.48 18.82 -2.72
CA LYS A 52 -0.52 19.21 -4.15
C LYS A 52 0.35 18.27 -4.97
N ILE A 53 -0.19 17.73 -6.05
CA ILE A 53 0.59 16.91 -6.99
C ILE A 53 1.63 17.80 -7.66
N ILE A 54 2.90 17.45 -7.54
CA ILE A 54 4.04 18.14 -8.16
C ILE A 54 4.59 17.37 -9.37
N GLU A 55 4.48 16.03 -9.35
CA GLU A 55 4.84 15.17 -10.47
C GLU A 55 3.84 14.00 -10.57
N ASN A 56 3.48 13.61 -11.79
CA ASN A 56 2.63 12.46 -12.07
C ASN A 56 3.00 11.91 -13.45
N LYS A 57 3.65 10.75 -13.51
CA LYS A 57 4.21 10.18 -14.75
C LYS A 57 3.87 8.71 -14.89
N ALA A 58 3.68 8.28 -16.14
CA ALA A 58 3.52 6.88 -16.51
C ALA A 58 4.66 6.43 -17.43
N PHE A 59 5.07 5.17 -17.31
CA PHE A 59 6.21 4.57 -17.98
C PHE A 59 5.88 3.17 -18.47
N GLY A 60 6.50 2.75 -19.59
CA GLY A 60 6.40 1.39 -20.09
C GLY A 60 5.01 1.01 -20.60
N LEU A 61 4.72 -0.28 -20.65
CA LEU A 61 3.54 -0.83 -21.33
C LEU A 61 2.54 -1.40 -20.33
N ALA A 62 1.28 -1.02 -20.46
CA ALA A 62 0.12 -1.63 -19.80
C ALA A 62 -0.19 -3.00 -20.39
N SER A 63 0.08 -3.19 -21.69
CA SER A 63 0.03 -4.48 -22.37
C SER A 63 1.20 -4.60 -23.32
N ILE A 64 2.08 -5.58 -23.03
CA ILE A 64 3.24 -5.89 -23.89
C ILE A 64 2.75 -6.48 -25.22
N GLU A 65 1.75 -7.37 -25.19
CA GLU A 65 1.25 -8.07 -26.36
C GLU A 65 0.66 -7.13 -27.41
N TYR A 66 0.06 -6.03 -26.97
CA TYR A 66 -0.62 -5.08 -27.84
C TYR A 66 0.15 -3.76 -27.99
N GLY A 67 1.32 -3.61 -27.36
CA GLY A 67 2.10 -2.36 -27.38
C GLY A 67 1.35 -1.17 -26.77
N ILE A 68 0.45 -1.41 -25.81
CA ILE A 68 -0.35 -0.35 -25.19
C ILE A 68 0.46 0.27 -24.04
N GLU A 69 0.70 1.58 -24.10
CA GLU A 69 1.42 2.31 -23.07
C GLU A 69 0.60 2.46 -21.78
N ASN A 70 1.30 2.48 -20.64
CA ASN A 70 0.74 2.93 -19.37
C ASN A 70 0.36 4.41 -19.45
N LYS A 71 -0.76 4.78 -18.83
CA LYS A 71 -1.28 6.14 -18.71
C LYS A 71 -1.54 6.48 -17.25
N LEU A 72 -1.80 7.75 -16.95
CA LEU A 72 -2.08 8.20 -15.59
C LEU A 72 -3.37 7.60 -15.00
N ASP A 73 -4.31 7.25 -15.85
CA ASP A 73 -5.57 6.58 -15.49
C ASP A 73 -5.51 5.05 -15.62
N THR A 74 -4.32 4.48 -15.91
CA THR A 74 -4.12 3.03 -15.91
C THR A 74 -4.35 2.50 -14.48
N LYS A 75 -5.18 1.46 -14.40
CA LYS A 75 -5.50 0.76 -13.15
C LYS A 75 -4.54 -0.41 -12.94
N PHE A 76 -3.81 -0.34 -11.86
CA PHE A 76 -2.86 -1.36 -11.45
C PHE A 76 -3.40 -2.18 -10.28
N ASN A 77 -3.00 -3.42 -10.20
CA ASN A 77 -3.21 -4.20 -8.98
C ASN A 77 -2.37 -3.62 -7.84
N ILE A 78 -3.01 -3.33 -6.70
CA ILE A 78 -2.36 -2.70 -5.55
C ILE A 78 -1.93 -3.69 -4.46
N ALA A 79 -2.12 -4.99 -4.72
CA ALA A 79 -1.76 -6.06 -3.80
C ALA A 79 -2.11 -5.72 -2.33
N SER A 80 -1.13 -5.77 -1.44
CA SER A 80 -1.34 -5.63 0.01
C SER A 80 -1.67 -4.20 0.49
N ILE A 81 -1.57 -3.16 -0.34
CA ILE A 81 -2.09 -1.83 0.04
C ILE A 81 -3.59 -1.91 0.39
N THR A 82 -4.32 -2.88 -0.18
CA THR A 82 -5.69 -3.22 0.21
C THR A 82 -5.87 -3.38 1.71
N LYS A 83 -4.86 -3.85 2.45
CA LYS A 83 -4.94 -4.01 3.91
C LYS A 83 -5.15 -2.69 4.65
N MET A 84 -4.53 -1.60 4.18
CA MET A 84 -4.82 -0.27 4.75
C MET A 84 -6.30 0.09 4.61
N ILE A 85 -6.89 -0.20 3.45
CA ILE A 85 -8.31 0.06 3.17
C ILE A 85 -9.21 -0.77 4.10
N THR A 86 -8.90 -2.07 4.25
CA THR A 86 -9.61 -2.97 5.18
C THR A 86 -9.47 -2.53 6.64
N ALA A 87 -8.28 -2.05 7.04
CA ALA A 87 -8.07 -1.53 8.38
C ALA A 87 -8.91 -0.26 8.63
N VAL A 88 -8.98 0.66 7.68
CA VAL A 88 -9.86 1.84 7.76
C VAL A 88 -11.32 1.42 7.91
N ALA A 89 -11.81 0.48 7.10
CA ALA A 89 -13.17 -0.05 7.22
C ALA A 89 -13.45 -0.64 8.62
N THR A 90 -12.50 -1.42 9.14
CA THR A 90 -12.59 -1.99 10.48
C THR A 90 -12.65 -0.89 11.55
N LEU A 91 -11.78 0.12 11.43
CA LEU A 91 -11.72 1.23 12.38
C LEU A 91 -12.93 2.16 12.30
N GLN A 92 -13.60 2.29 11.15
CA GLN A 92 -14.89 2.98 11.05
C GLN A 92 -15.98 2.27 11.87
N LEU A 93 -16.01 0.92 11.84
CA LEU A 93 -16.93 0.15 12.68
C LEU A 93 -16.59 0.29 14.18
N PHE A 94 -15.30 0.37 14.51
CA PHE A 94 -14.85 0.66 15.88
C PHE A 94 -15.30 2.06 16.34
N GLU A 95 -15.11 3.11 15.53
CA GLU A 95 -15.56 4.46 15.84
C GLU A 95 -17.06 4.56 16.10
N ASN A 96 -17.83 3.74 15.39
CA ASN A 96 -19.29 3.67 15.51
C ASN A 96 -19.75 2.76 16.65
N GLY A 97 -18.83 2.26 17.51
CA GLY A 97 -19.13 1.39 18.64
C GLY A 97 -19.66 0.00 18.27
N LYS A 98 -19.55 -0.38 16.98
CA LYS A 98 -20.04 -1.67 16.48
C LYS A 98 -19.09 -2.82 16.76
N ILE A 99 -17.80 -2.55 16.90
CA ILE A 99 -16.77 -3.55 17.27
C ILE A 99 -15.84 -3.00 18.35
N GLY A 100 -15.23 -3.91 19.13
CA GLY A 100 -14.18 -3.60 20.10
C GLY A 100 -12.84 -4.20 19.65
N LEU A 101 -11.76 -3.45 19.76
CA LEU A 101 -10.43 -3.90 19.28
C LEU A 101 -9.90 -5.11 20.07
N ASN A 102 -10.20 -5.20 21.36
CA ASN A 102 -9.76 -6.30 22.24
C ASN A 102 -10.82 -7.40 22.40
N VAL A 103 -11.86 -7.36 21.58
CA VAL A 103 -12.94 -8.35 21.60
C VAL A 103 -12.56 -9.53 20.70
N PRO A 104 -12.76 -10.79 21.13
CA PRO A 104 -12.48 -11.97 20.34
C PRO A 104 -13.33 -12.06 19.06
N VAL A 105 -12.77 -12.69 18.03
CA VAL A 105 -13.45 -12.96 16.73
C VAL A 105 -14.81 -13.60 16.92
N GLY A 106 -14.96 -14.51 17.90
CA GLY A 106 -16.18 -15.28 18.16
C GLY A 106 -17.40 -14.44 18.54
N GLU A 107 -17.22 -13.25 19.12
CA GLU A 107 -18.33 -12.33 19.40
C GLU A 107 -19.03 -11.85 18.12
N TYR A 108 -18.30 -11.78 17.01
CA TYR A 108 -18.82 -11.36 15.71
C TYR A 108 -19.09 -12.55 14.78
N LEU A 109 -18.27 -13.61 14.88
CA LEU A 109 -18.33 -14.81 14.06
C LEU A 109 -18.44 -16.07 14.96
N PRO A 110 -19.58 -16.29 15.65
CA PRO A 110 -19.72 -17.39 16.62
C PRO A 110 -19.55 -18.79 16.02
N ASN A 111 -19.78 -18.90 14.71
CA ASN A 111 -19.65 -20.17 13.99
C ASN A 111 -18.32 -20.28 13.22
N TYR A 112 -17.31 -19.42 13.52
CA TYR A 112 -16.01 -19.54 12.86
C TYR A 112 -15.39 -20.91 13.19
N PRO A 113 -14.94 -21.68 12.16
CA PRO A 113 -14.62 -23.11 12.37
C PRO A 113 -13.43 -23.35 13.29
N ASN A 114 -12.39 -22.51 13.24
CA ASN A 114 -11.23 -22.65 14.11
C ASN A 114 -11.53 -22.11 15.51
N LYS A 115 -11.68 -23.01 16.47
CA LYS A 115 -12.00 -22.67 17.85
C LYS A 115 -10.96 -21.75 18.51
N LEU A 116 -9.65 -21.96 18.24
CA LEU A 116 -8.59 -21.11 18.82
C LEU A 116 -8.66 -19.69 18.26
N VAL A 117 -8.91 -19.54 16.96
CA VAL A 117 -9.11 -18.22 16.35
C VAL A 117 -10.37 -17.57 16.92
N ARG A 118 -11.48 -18.31 16.94
CA ARG A 118 -12.77 -17.80 17.42
C ARG A 118 -12.68 -17.28 18.86
N ASP A 119 -12.11 -18.07 19.75
CA ASP A 119 -12.19 -17.84 21.21
C ASP A 119 -11.06 -16.93 21.74
N LEU A 120 -9.88 -16.88 21.05
CA LEU A 120 -8.68 -16.23 21.59
C LEU A 120 -8.14 -15.06 20.75
N VAL A 121 -8.44 -15.03 19.44
CA VAL A 121 -7.90 -13.99 18.55
C VAL A 121 -8.79 -12.75 18.60
N THR A 122 -8.19 -11.58 18.85
CA THR A 122 -8.89 -10.29 18.91
C THR A 122 -8.74 -9.50 17.60
N ILE A 123 -9.61 -8.50 17.41
CA ILE A 123 -9.53 -7.57 16.26
C ILE A 123 -8.17 -6.85 16.24
N HIS A 124 -7.65 -6.43 17.40
CA HIS A 124 -6.31 -5.84 17.54
C HIS A 124 -5.23 -6.77 16.95
N GLN A 125 -5.28 -8.05 17.29
CA GLN A 125 -4.27 -9.03 16.84
C GLN A 125 -4.37 -9.33 15.33
N LEU A 126 -5.56 -9.27 14.74
CA LEU A 126 -5.74 -9.36 13.30
C LEU A 126 -5.12 -8.16 12.58
N LEU A 127 -5.43 -6.94 13.04
CA LEU A 127 -4.93 -5.68 12.47
C LEU A 127 -3.41 -5.50 12.59
N THR A 128 -2.77 -6.15 13.58
CA THR A 128 -1.34 -6.04 13.87
C THR A 128 -0.51 -7.24 13.43
N HIS A 129 -1.13 -8.22 12.73
CA HIS A 129 -0.46 -9.45 12.33
C HIS A 129 0.13 -10.25 13.51
N THR A 130 -0.51 -10.19 14.69
CA THR A 130 -0.10 -10.96 15.88
C THR A 130 -1.10 -12.05 16.26
N SER A 131 -2.05 -12.32 15.40
CA SER A 131 -3.07 -13.36 15.62
C SER A 131 -2.54 -14.79 15.61
N GLY A 132 -1.36 -15.02 15.03
CA GLY A 132 -0.82 -16.34 14.77
C GLY A 132 -1.39 -17.03 13.53
N ASN A 133 -2.34 -16.43 12.81
CA ASN A 133 -2.82 -16.96 11.54
C ASN A 133 -1.72 -16.94 10.49
N ASN A 134 -1.76 -17.91 9.58
CA ASN A 134 -0.82 -18.02 8.46
C ASN A 134 -1.12 -17.02 7.32
N ASN A 135 -0.30 -17.12 6.26
CA ASN A 135 -0.52 -16.43 4.99
C ASN A 135 -0.99 -17.45 3.94
N PHE A 136 -2.29 -17.51 3.65
CA PHE A 136 -2.87 -18.50 2.74
C PHE A 136 -2.48 -18.32 1.27
N TYR A 137 -1.93 -17.18 0.86
CA TYR A 137 -1.52 -16.92 -0.52
C TYR A 137 -0.32 -17.77 -0.99
N VAL A 138 0.25 -18.60 -0.13
CA VAL A 138 1.33 -19.54 -0.48
C VAL A 138 0.78 -20.98 -0.59
N GLY A 139 1.60 -21.89 -1.10
CA GLY A 139 1.25 -23.32 -1.18
C GLY A 139 0.02 -23.59 -2.05
N ASN A 140 -1.00 -24.20 -1.48
CA ASN A 140 -2.20 -24.66 -2.20
C ASN A 140 -2.96 -23.55 -2.94
N TYR A 141 -2.86 -22.30 -2.50
CA TYR A 141 -3.48 -21.19 -3.22
C TYR A 141 -2.90 -21.05 -4.64
N LEU A 142 -1.58 -21.16 -4.80
CA LEU A 142 -0.95 -21.02 -6.12
C LEU A 142 -1.48 -22.03 -7.14
N GLN A 143 -1.82 -23.24 -6.68
CA GLN A 143 -2.33 -24.34 -7.50
C GLN A 143 -3.86 -24.37 -7.60
N SER A 144 -4.56 -23.57 -6.79
CA SER A 144 -6.03 -23.57 -6.77
C SER A 144 -6.64 -22.90 -8.01
N ASP A 145 -7.83 -23.34 -8.37
CA ASP A 145 -8.67 -22.62 -9.32
C ASP A 145 -9.07 -21.26 -8.74
N LYS A 146 -8.62 -20.17 -9.40
CA LYS A 146 -8.89 -18.79 -8.95
C LYS A 146 -10.31 -18.34 -9.22
N MET A 147 -11.01 -18.98 -10.18
CA MET A 147 -12.39 -18.68 -10.54
C MET A 147 -13.40 -19.00 -9.44
N LYS A 148 -13.02 -19.87 -8.48
CA LYS A 148 -13.87 -20.23 -7.35
C LYS A 148 -14.01 -19.11 -6.30
N TYR A 149 -13.09 -18.15 -6.26
CA TYR A 149 -13.13 -17.08 -5.26
C TYR A 149 -14.02 -15.93 -5.72
N LYS A 150 -15.33 -16.02 -5.46
CA LYS A 150 -16.35 -15.02 -5.82
C LYS A 150 -16.74 -14.15 -4.63
N THR A 151 -16.75 -14.71 -3.44
CA THR A 151 -17.08 -14.05 -2.16
C THR A 151 -15.91 -14.13 -1.20
N ILE A 152 -15.92 -13.32 -0.13
CA ILE A 152 -14.90 -13.41 0.90
C ILE A 152 -14.90 -14.77 1.59
N SER A 153 -16.08 -15.37 1.78
CA SER A 153 -16.24 -16.69 2.40
C SER A 153 -15.56 -17.81 1.61
N ASP A 154 -15.37 -17.65 0.30
CA ASP A 154 -14.72 -18.67 -0.54
C ASP A 154 -13.21 -18.81 -0.24
N PHE A 155 -12.59 -17.82 0.39
CA PHE A 155 -11.20 -17.90 0.85
C PHE A 155 -11.03 -18.68 2.15
N VAL A 156 -12.09 -18.78 2.97
CA VAL A 156 -12.04 -19.37 4.33
C VAL A 156 -11.52 -20.81 4.35
N PRO A 157 -11.96 -21.71 3.43
CA PRO A 157 -11.47 -23.09 3.41
C PRO A 157 -9.96 -23.22 3.22
N MET A 158 -9.28 -22.17 2.72
CA MET A 158 -7.84 -22.20 2.49
C MET A 158 -7.00 -22.15 3.78
N PHE A 159 -7.60 -21.69 4.91
CA PHE A 159 -6.83 -21.44 6.13
C PHE A 159 -7.62 -21.69 7.43
N ALA A 160 -8.92 -21.92 7.35
CA ALA A 160 -9.76 -22.01 8.56
C ALA A 160 -9.37 -23.14 9.51
N ASN A 161 -8.83 -24.24 8.97
CA ASN A 161 -8.42 -25.40 9.74
C ASN A 161 -6.92 -25.43 10.07
N ASP A 162 -6.17 -24.38 9.71
CA ASP A 162 -4.74 -24.33 9.93
C ASP A 162 -4.42 -24.14 11.42
N THR A 163 -3.33 -24.80 11.85
CA THR A 163 -2.76 -24.55 13.16
C THR A 163 -2.19 -23.15 13.23
N LEU A 164 -2.40 -22.45 14.34
CA LEU A 164 -1.78 -21.15 14.56
C LEU A 164 -0.26 -21.28 14.63
N LEU A 165 0.46 -20.41 13.94
CA LEU A 165 1.93 -20.37 13.90
C LEU A 165 2.55 -19.92 15.23
N SER A 166 1.76 -19.25 16.06
CA SER A 166 2.15 -18.78 17.39
C SER A 166 0.92 -18.56 18.25
N LYS A 167 1.11 -18.52 19.59
CA LYS A 167 0.06 -18.08 20.50
C LYS A 167 -0.36 -16.65 20.14
N PRO A 168 -1.68 -16.35 20.05
CA PRO A 168 -2.18 -15.01 19.75
C PRO A 168 -1.56 -13.93 20.66
N GLY A 169 -1.14 -12.82 20.06
CA GLY A 169 -0.53 -11.69 20.75
C GLY A 169 0.96 -11.82 21.07
N THR A 170 1.64 -12.96 20.77
CA THR A 170 3.03 -13.17 21.22
C THR A 170 4.09 -12.91 20.16
N LYS A 171 3.77 -13.07 18.87
CA LYS A 171 4.72 -12.91 17.76
C LYS A 171 4.07 -12.24 16.58
N TYR A 172 4.84 -11.43 15.87
CA TYR A 172 4.48 -10.93 14.55
C TYR A 172 4.60 -12.07 13.51
N ASN A 173 3.49 -12.33 12.80
CA ASN A 173 3.43 -13.22 11.65
C ASN A 173 2.53 -12.57 10.61
N TYR A 174 3.11 -12.06 9.52
CA TYR A 174 2.32 -11.44 8.45
C TYR A 174 1.26 -12.40 7.93
N SER A 175 -0.02 -11.97 7.98
CA SER A 175 -1.15 -12.85 7.73
C SER A 175 -2.16 -12.22 6.77
N ALA A 176 -2.33 -12.81 5.59
CA ALA A 176 -3.45 -12.52 4.72
C ALA A 176 -4.76 -13.09 5.30
N SER A 177 -4.70 -14.26 5.92
CA SER A 177 -5.87 -14.92 6.55
C SER A 177 -6.53 -14.03 7.60
N GLY A 178 -5.73 -13.35 8.42
CA GLY A 178 -6.26 -12.43 9.42
C GLY A 178 -7.08 -11.27 8.82
N PHE A 179 -6.68 -10.76 7.66
CA PHE A 179 -7.41 -9.70 6.98
C PHE A 179 -8.69 -10.20 6.28
N VAL A 180 -8.71 -11.44 5.81
CA VAL A 180 -9.95 -12.06 5.33
C VAL A 180 -10.96 -12.19 6.47
N ILE A 181 -10.52 -12.59 7.68
CA ILE A 181 -11.38 -12.63 8.88
C ILE A 181 -11.94 -11.24 9.20
N LEU A 182 -11.13 -10.16 9.11
CA LEU A 182 -11.63 -8.79 9.26
C LEU A 182 -12.71 -8.46 8.23
N GLY A 183 -12.55 -8.88 6.98
CA GLY A 183 -13.55 -8.70 5.94
C GLY A 183 -14.89 -9.39 6.28
N LEU A 184 -14.85 -10.64 6.78
CA LEU A 184 -16.05 -11.34 7.25
C LEU A 184 -16.73 -10.61 8.41
N ILE A 185 -15.95 -10.04 9.32
CA ILE A 185 -16.48 -9.24 10.45
C ILE A 185 -17.12 -7.95 9.92
N ILE A 186 -16.50 -7.28 8.94
CA ILE A 186 -17.08 -6.10 8.29
C ILE A 186 -18.44 -6.45 7.68
N GLU A 187 -18.57 -7.54 6.92
CA GLU A 187 -19.86 -7.99 6.36
C GLU A 187 -20.88 -8.28 7.46
N LYS A 188 -20.48 -9.06 8.45
CA LYS A 188 -21.39 -9.49 9.53
C LYS A 188 -21.93 -8.33 10.35
N VAL A 189 -21.06 -7.37 10.69
CA VAL A 189 -21.40 -6.27 11.61
C VAL A 189 -22.08 -5.10 10.88
N SER A 190 -21.69 -4.84 9.62
CA SER A 190 -22.31 -3.79 8.80
C SER A 190 -23.64 -4.24 8.18
N GLY A 191 -23.81 -5.53 7.93
CA GLY A 191 -24.92 -6.08 7.14
C GLY A 191 -24.78 -5.81 5.64
N GLN A 192 -23.62 -5.34 5.18
CA GLN A 192 -23.30 -5.03 3.78
C GLN A 192 -22.27 -6.02 3.25
N ASN A 193 -22.29 -6.28 1.95
CA ASN A 193 -21.18 -6.94 1.29
C ASN A 193 -19.90 -6.11 1.47
N TYR A 194 -18.74 -6.75 1.63
CA TYR A 194 -17.46 -6.08 1.88
C TYR A 194 -17.11 -5.04 0.81
N TYR A 195 -17.28 -5.38 -0.46
CA TYR A 195 -16.94 -4.49 -1.58
C TYR A 195 -17.88 -3.28 -1.62
N ASP A 196 -19.17 -3.49 -1.38
CA ASP A 196 -20.16 -2.41 -1.27
C ASP A 196 -19.85 -1.50 -0.09
N TYR A 197 -19.46 -2.07 1.05
CA TYR A 197 -19.02 -1.29 2.20
C TYR A 197 -17.83 -0.40 1.86
N LEU A 198 -16.79 -0.93 1.23
CA LEU A 198 -15.63 -0.14 0.81
C LEU A 198 -16.03 0.97 -0.16
N LYS A 199 -16.84 0.65 -1.15
CA LYS A 199 -17.30 1.61 -2.17
C LYS A 199 -18.05 2.79 -1.53
N GLU A 200 -19.00 2.51 -0.64
CA GLU A 200 -19.86 3.54 -0.03
C GLU A 200 -19.13 4.34 1.06
N ASN A 201 -18.31 3.67 1.89
CA ASN A 201 -17.75 4.26 3.10
C ASN A 201 -16.30 4.72 2.95
N ILE A 202 -15.59 4.30 1.89
CA ILE A 202 -14.19 4.66 1.67
C ILE A 202 -13.97 5.25 0.28
N PHE A 203 -14.28 4.51 -0.81
CA PHE A 203 -13.92 4.95 -2.15
C PHE A 203 -14.68 6.21 -2.57
N ARG A 204 -16.00 6.22 -2.42
CA ARG A 204 -16.82 7.40 -2.74
C ARG A 204 -16.47 8.62 -1.86
N PRO A 205 -16.39 8.52 -0.52
CA PRO A 205 -15.96 9.65 0.30
C PRO A 205 -14.56 10.16 -0.03
N ALA A 206 -13.59 9.30 -0.32
CA ALA A 206 -12.24 9.70 -0.70
C ALA A 206 -12.14 10.26 -2.14
N GLY A 207 -13.14 10.02 -2.99
CA GLY A 207 -13.12 10.37 -4.41
C GLY A 207 -12.28 9.41 -5.27
N MET A 208 -12.18 8.15 -4.86
CA MET A 208 -11.44 7.06 -5.53
C MET A 208 -12.32 6.40 -6.62
N ILE A 209 -12.58 7.13 -7.70
CA ILE A 209 -13.54 6.69 -8.74
C ILE A 209 -13.00 5.58 -9.66
N ASN A 210 -11.69 5.35 -9.65
CA ASN A 210 -11.01 4.34 -10.46
C ASN A 210 -10.56 3.12 -9.64
N THR A 211 -10.98 3.03 -8.38
CA THR A 211 -10.62 1.91 -7.49
C THR A 211 -11.76 0.91 -7.43
N THR A 212 -11.43 -0.36 -7.63
CA THR A 212 -12.43 -1.43 -7.69
C THR A 212 -11.83 -2.81 -7.38
N GLU A 213 -12.67 -3.75 -7.02
CA GLU A 213 -12.40 -5.18 -7.16
C GLU A 213 -12.55 -5.60 -8.62
N LEU A 214 -11.96 -6.74 -8.98
CA LEU A 214 -12.10 -7.32 -10.32
C LEU A 214 -12.42 -8.81 -10.22
N GLU A 215 -13.53 -9.21 -10.83
CA GLU A 215 -13.77 -10.62 -11.18
C GLU A 215 -12.78 -11.02 -12.29
N ILE A 216 -12.21 -12.23 -12.22
CA ILE A 216 -11.16 -12.67 -13.16
C ILE A 216 -11.65 -12.66 -14.61
N ASP A 217 -12.94 -12.99 -14.82
CA ASP A 217 -13.62 -13.06 -16.10
C ASP A 217 -14.27 -11.74 -16.54
N SER A 218 -14.08 -10.67 -15.76
CA SER A 218 -14.65 -9.36 -16.07
C SER A 218 -13.68 -8.47 -16.85
N VAL A 219 -14.24 -7.55 -17.63
CA VAL A 219 -13.47 -6.53 -18.33
C VAL A 219 -13.36 -5.28 -17.47
N LEU A 220 -12.14 -4.89 -17.16
CA LEU A 220 -11.83 -3.61 -16.52
C LEU A 220 -11.10 -2.70 -17.51
N GLN A 221 -11.75 -1.60 -17.89
CA GLN A 221 -11.13 -0.62 -18.80
C GLN A 221 -9.87 -0.01 -18.19
N ASN A 222 -8.86 0.22 -19.03
CA ASN A 222 -7.57 0.78 -18.66
C ASN A 222 -6.82 -0.04 -17.59
N LYS A 223 -7.04 -1.37 -17.56
CA LYS A 223 -6.30 -2.28 -16.66
C LYS A 223 -4.92 -2.58 -17.25
N ALA A 224 -3.87 -2.46 -16.44
CA ALA A 224 -2.57 -3.03 -16.76
C ALA A 224 -2.58 -4.56 -16.58
N SER A 225 -2.01 -5.29 -17.53
CA SER A 225 -1.60 -6.68 -17.34
C SER A 225 -0.32 -6.72 -16.54
N GLY A 226 -0.22 -7.62 -15.56
CA GLY A 226 1.01 -7.84 -14.81
C GLY A 226 1.89 -8.87 -15.51
N TYR A 227 3.21 -8.65 -15.47
CA TYR A 227 4.19 -9.51 -16.13
C TYR A 227 5.27 -9.99 -15.16
N THR A 228 5.48 -11.31 -15.13
CA THR A 228 6.45 -11.94 -14.22
C THR A 228 7.41 -12.85 -14.97
N THR A 229 8.67 -12.83 -14.57
CA THR A 229 9.70 -13.79 -15.02
C THR A 229 9.96 -14.88 -13.98
N PHE A 230 9.33 -14.81 -12.80
CA PHE A 230 9.62 -15.67 -11.65
C PHE A 230 9.44 -17.18 -11.92
N PHE A 231 8.44 -17.54 -12.75
CA PHE A 231 8.15 -18.95 -13.07
C PHE A 231 8.64 -19.37 -14.46
N GLY A 232 9.50 -18.56 -15.10
CA GLY A 232 10.01 -18.80 -16.43
C GLY A 232 11.34 -19.54 -16.41
N GLU A 233 11.54 -20.46 -17.35
CA GLU A 233 12.85 -21.01 -17.69
C GLU A 233 13.65 -20.06 -18.61
N SER A 234 13.06 -18.94 -19.00
CA SER A 234 13.62 -17.92 -19.89
C SER A 234 13.26 -16.52 -19.40
N ASP A 235 13.99 -15.51 -19.85
CA ASP A 235 13.73 -14.10 -19.56
C ASP A 235 12.46 -13.55 -20.25
N ILE A 236 11.65 -14.40 -20.88
CA ILE A 236 10.39 -14.02 -21.50
C ILE A 236 9.33 -13.84 -20.43
N PRO A 237 8.78 -12.63 -20.25
CA PRO A 237 7.76 -12.38 -19.25
C PRO A 237 6.49 -13.17 -19.53
N LYS A 238 5.87 -13.69 -18.47
CA LYS A 238 4.54 -14.33 -18.50
C LYS A 238 3.53 -13.43 -17.84
N ARG A 239 2.28 -13.43 -18.32
CA ARG A 239 1.19 -12.72 -17.66
C ARG A 239 0.87 -13.37 -16.32
N ASN A 240 0.48 -12.55 -15.35
CA ASN A 240 0.26 -12.97 -13.98
C ASN A 240 -1.19 -13.36 -13.65
N GLU A 241 -2.13 -13.30 -14.61
CA GLU A 241 -3.55 -13.57 -14.35
C GLU A 241 -3.79 -14.95 -13.72
N TYR A 242 -2.98 -15.94 -14.06
CA TYR A 242 -3.07 -17.28 -13.46
C TYR A 242 -2.87 -17.28 -11.93
N TYR A 243 -2.15 -16.30 -11.40
CA TYR A 243 -1.80 -16.23 -9.98
C TYR A 243 -2.70 -15.27 -9.20
N LEU A 244 -3.64 -14.61 -9.86
CA LEU A 244 -4.57 -13.64 -9.26
C LEU A 244 -5.95 -14.26 -9.07
N SER A 245 -6.61 -13.91 -7.97
CA SER A 245 -8.04 -14.12 -7.75
C SER A 245 -8.77 -12.78 -7.76
N LYS A 246 -10.09 -12.80 -7.61
CA LYS A 246 -10.83 -11.61 -7.19
C LYS A 246 -10.17 -10.99 -5.96
N ALA A 247 -10.24 -9.68 -5.85
CA ALA A 247 -9.73 -8.97 -4.67
C ALA A 247 -10.30 -9.57 -3.38
N SER A 248 -9.46 -9.66 -2.37
CA SER A 248 -9.86 -10.05 -1.00
C SER A 248 -9.58 -8.90 -0.04
N PRO A 249 -10.02 -8.95 1.21
CA PRO A 249 -9.64 -7.98 2.23
C PRO A 249 -8.13 -7.89 2.50
N ALA A 250 -7.37 -8.87 2.03
CA ALA A 250 -5.92 -8.94 2.16
C ALA A 250 -5.14 -8.44 0.93
N GLY A 251 -5.81 -8.24 -0.23
CA GLY A 251 -5.09 -7.84 -1.45
C GLY A 251 -5.92 -7.86 -2.72
N PHE A 252 -5.27 -7.38 -3.79
CA PHE A 252 -5.65 -7.52 -5.20
C PHE A 252 -6.75 -6.58 -5.71
N HIS A 253 -7.12 -5.51 -4.99
CA HIS A 253 -7.88 -4.43 -5.62
C HIS A 253 -7.06 -3.77 -6.74
N TYR A 254 -7.76 -3.15 -7.68
CA TYR A 254 -7.17 -2.33 -8.74
C TYR A 254 -7.42 -0.86 -8.42
N SER A 255 -6.41 -0.02 -8.66
CA SER A 255 -6.46 1.42 -8.40
C SER A 255 -5.51 2.19 -9.31
N THR A 256 -5.58 3.51 -9.28
CA THR A 256 -4.64 4.43 -9.92
C THR A 256 -3.76 5.10 -8.86
N VAL A 257 -2.62 5.67 -9.28
CA VAL A 257 -1.77 6.46 -8.38
C VAL A 257 -2.52 7.65 -7.77
N GLU A 258 -3.42 8.27 -8.55
CA GLU A 258 -4.22 9.40 -8.07
C GLU A 258 -5.25 8.99 -7.02
N ASP A 259 -5.92 7.85 -7.19
CA ASP A 259 -6.90 7.37 -6.21
C ASP A 259 -6.23 6.98 -4.88
N LEU A 260 -5.04 6.35 -4.92
CA LEU A 260 -4.29 6.07 -3.69
C LEU A 260 -3.78 7.35 -3.00
N PHE A 261 -3.38 8.37 -3.76
CA PHE A 261 -3.09 9.68 -3.20
C PHE A 261 -4.32 10.31 -2.53
N LYS A 262 -5.50 10.26 -3.18
CA LYS A 262 -6.76 10.72 -2.60
C LYS A 262 -7.12 9.95 -1.33
N PHE A 263 -6.90 8.64 -1.29
CA PHE A 263 -7.09 7.81 -0.11
C PHE A 263 -6.22 8.28 1.05
N SER A 264 -4.90 8.39 0.84
CA SER A 264 -3.97 8.86 1.85
C SER A 264 -4.33 10.25 2.35
N LYS A 265 -4.60 11.19 1.45
CA LYS A 265 -5.04 12.55 1.80
C LYS A 265 -6.34 12.55 2.61
N ALA A 266 -7.35 11.78 2.21
CA ALA A 266 -8.63 11.69 2.91
C ALA A 266 -8.48 11.10 4.32
N LEU A 267 -7.57 10.12 4.48
CA LEU A 267 -7.26 9.51 5.76
C LEU A 267 -6.55 10.50 6.70
N ARG A 268 -5.50 11.17 6.23
CA ARG A 268 -4.74 12.16 7.01
C ARG A 268 -5.58 13.37 7.41
N ASN A 269 -6.51 13.78 6.56
CA ASN A 269 -7.36 14.97 6.76
C ASN A 269 -8.66 14.67 7.54
N GLY A 270 -8.79 13.49 8.15
CA GLY A 270 -9.93 13.15 9.01
C GLY A 270 -11.25 12.89 8.27
N LYS A 271 -11.21 12.70 6.94
CA LYS A 271 -12.41 12.47 6.14
C LYS A 271 -12.91 11.01 6.24
N LEU A 272 -12.00 10.07 6.45
CA LEU A 272 -12.32 8.63 6.54
C LEU A 272 -12.40 8.13 7.97
N LEU A 273 -11.61 8.69 8.87
CA LEU A 273 -11.59 8.39 10.30
C LEU A 273 -11.50 9.69 11.09
N LYS A 274 -12.08 9.72 12.28
CA LYS A 274 -11.84 10.82 13.23
C LYS A 274 -10.37 10.90 13.58
N LYS A 275 -9.89 12.10 13.92
CA LYS A 275 -8.48 12.34 14.26
C LYS A 275 -7.95 11.36 15.31
N SER A 276 -8.68 11.13 16.39
CA SER A 276 -8.30 10.21 17.45
C SER A 276 -8.13 8.76 16.98
N THR A 277 -8.99 8.29 16.06
CA THR A 277 -8.90 6.94 15.51
C THR A 277 -7.79 6.84 14.46
N ALA A 278 -7.56 7.90 13.67
CA ALA A 278 -6.40 7.97 12.77
C ALA A 278 -5.08 7.95 13.57
N GLU A 279 -4.97 8.70 14.67
CA GLU A 279 -3.83 8.65 15.58
C GLU A 279 -3.65 7.25 16.19
N LEU A 280 -4.76 6.59 16.54
CA LEU A 280 -4.72 5.19 16.98
C LEU A 280 -4.22 4.26 15.86
N MET A 281 -4.66 4.43 14.61
CA MET A 281 -4.19 3.66 13.46
C MET A 281 -2.68 3.82 13.24
N PHE A 282 -2.20 5.06 13.27
CA PHE A 282 -0.82 5.43 12.97
C PHE A 282 0.16 5.22 14.13
N GLY A 283 -0.32 5.03 15.35
CA GLY A 283 0.57 4.76 16.49
C GLY A 283 1.23 3.38 16.38
N PRO A 284 2.55 3.24 16.64
CA PRO A 284 3.24 1.96 16.64
C PRO A 284 2.63 0.99 17.67
N LYS A 285 2.35 -0.25 17.27
CA LYS A 285 1.78 -1.30 18.11
C LYS A 285 2.73 -2.47 18.30
N VAL A 286 3.40 -2.88 17.22
CA VAL A 286 4.23 -4.08 17.19
C VAL A 286 5.45 -3.81 16.32
N LYS A 287 6.60 -4.39 16.67
CA LYS A 287 7.78 -4.43 15.80
C LYS A 287 7.59 -5.55 14.78
N GLY A 288 7.55 -5.19 13.49
CA GLY A 288 7.54 -6.11 12.36
C GLY A 288 8.95 -6.58 11.99
N TYR A 289 9.12 -7.15 10.79
CA TYR A 289 10.45 -7.62 10.34
C TYR A 289 11.42 -6.46 10.09
N SER A 290 10.96 -5.36 9.52
CA SER A 290 11.82 -4.22 9.16
C SER A 290 11.30 -2.88 9.62
N THR A 291 10.01 -2.75 9.90
CA THR A 291 9.32 -1.53 10.32
C THR A 291 8.49 -1.80 11.57
N ASN A 292 8.03 -0.76 12.25
CA ASN A 292 6.95 -0.91 13.20
C ASN A 292 5.61 -0.99 12.47
N LEU A 293 4.59 -1.49 13.14
CA LEU A 293 3.26 -1.65 12.59
C LEU A 293 2.25 -0.88 13.44
N GLY A 294 1.39 -0.15 12.76
CA GLY A 294 0.12 0.33 13.29
C GLY A 294 -1.00 -0.65 12.95
N TYR A 295 -2.22 -0.17 12.80
CA TYR A 295 -3.33 -1.02 12.35
C TYR A 295 -3.38 -1.07 10.82
N GLY A 296 -2.85 -2.16 10.24
CA GLY A 296 -2.80 -2.38 8.80
C GLY A 296 -1.92 -1.39 8.05
N ILE A 297 -0.94 -0.80 8.71
CA ILE A 297 -0.01 0.18 8.15
C ILE A 297 1.41 -0.05 8.67
N ASP A 298 2.39 0.12 7.80
CA ASP A 298 3.80 0.16 8.15
C ASP A 298 4.20 1.54 8.66
N ILE A 299 5.06 1.58 9.68
CA ILE A 299 5.60 2.79 10.30
C ILE A 299 7.11 2.67 10.34
N ASP A 300 7.79 3.32 9.42
CA ASP A 300 9.24 3.30 9.34
C ASP A 300 9.84 4.49 10.11
N LEU A 301 10.54 4.17 11.19
CA LEU A 301 11.20 5.13 12.07
C LEU A 301 12.73 5.15 11.86
N ARG A 302 13.26 4.44 10.87
CA ARG A 302 14.70 4.30 10.61
C ARG A 302 15.33 5.49 9.89
N TYR A 303 14.55 6.50 9.56
CA TYR A 303 14.99 7.73 8.89
C TYR A 303 14.86 8.93 9.82
N ASN A 304 15.27 10.11 9.36
CA ASN A 304 15.17 11.37 10.14
C ASN A 304 13.73 11.86 10.32
N GLN A 305 12.77 11.10 9.86
CA GLN A 305 11.34 11.35 10.03
C GLN A 305 10.57 10.02 9.95
N THR A 306 9.32 10.05 10.39
CA THR A 306 8.39 8.94 10.24
C THR A 306 7.93 8.85 8.79
N ILE A 307 8.04 7.65 8.20
CA ILE A 307 7.40 7.30 6.92
C ILE A 307 6.29 6.31 7.24
N GLN A 308 5.06 6.63 6.83
CA GLN A 308 3.89 5.78 7.03
C GLN A 308 3.35 5.31 5.69
N GLY A 309 2.80 4.10 5.64
CA GLY A 309 2.21 3.59 4.41
C GLY A 309 2.12 2.09 4.38
N HIS A 310 2.11 1.54 3.21
CA HIS A 310 2.15 0.10 3.00
C HIS A 310 2.70 -0.22 1.61
N SER A 311 3.46 -1.30 1.52
CA SER A 311 3.86 -1.87 0.24
C SER A 311 2.92 -2.97 -0.21
N GLY A 312 2.87 -3.22 -1.50
CA GLY A 312 2.15 -4.33 -2.10
C GLY A 312 3.04 -5.09 -3.07
N GLY A 313 3.05 -6.40 -2.99
CA GLY A 313 3.85 -7.23 -3.89
C GLY A 313 3.15 -8.53 -4.23
N TRP A 314 3.27 -8.91 -5.51
CA TRP A 314 2.89 -10.20 -6.04
C TRP A 314 3.65 -10.44 -7.35
N TYR A 315 3.51 -11.58 -7.96
CA TYR A 315 4.09 -11.87 -9.28
C TYR A 315 3.61 -10.85 -10.31
N GLY A 316 4.53 -10.08 -10.91
CA GLY A 316 4.21 -9.02 -11.85
C GLY A 316 3.42 -7.86 -11.24
N VAL A 317 3.54 -7.62 -9.94
CA VAL A 317 2.89 -6.52 -9.22
C VAL A 317 3.81 -5.95 -8.17
N ARG A 318 4.01 -4.63 -8.21
CA ARG A 318 4.63 -3.89 -7.12
C ARG A 318 3.88 -2.58 -6.88
N ALA A 319 3.62 -2.26 -5.63
CA ALA A 319 2.91 -1.06 -5.23
C ALA A 319 3.54 -0.48 -3.96
N GLU A 320 3.67 0.84 -3.90
CA GLU A 320 4.16 1.57 -2.72
C GLU A 320 3.26 2.79 -2.50
N LEU A 321 2.82 2.96 -1.26
CA LEU A 321 2.19 4.18 -0.77
C LEU A 321 2.97 4.64 0.44
N MET A 322 3.57 5.83 0.38
CA MET A 322 4.44 6.37 1.42
C MET A 322 4.07 7.83 1.73
N ASP A 323 3.77 8.11 2.99
CA ASP A 323 3.58 9.45 3.53
C ASP A 323 4.79 9.83 4.40
N PHE A 324 5.46 10.90 4.04
CA PHE A 324 6.61 11.47 4.76
C PHE A 324 6.09 12.56 5.70
N MET A 325 5.95 12.23 6.98
CA MET A 325 5.14 13.00 7.92
C MET A 325 5.69 14.38 8.27
N LYS A 326 7.01 14.56 8.27
CA LYS A 326 7.65 15.85 8.59
C LYS A 326 7.68 16.79 7.38
N ASP A 327 8.05 16.27 6.23
CA ASP A 327 8.27 17.05 5.01
C ASP A 327 7.00 17.10 4.13
N ASN A 328 5.89 16.49 4.55
CA ASN A 328 4.58 16.49 3.89
C ASN A 328 4.61 16.03 2.42
N TYR A 329 5.44 15.01 2.10
CA TYR A 329 5.38 14.34 0.81
C TYR A 329 4.49 13.12 0.88
N THR A 330 3.74 12.87 -0.19
CA THR A 330 3.08 11.58 -0.46
C THR A 330 3.61 11.05 -1.78
N ILE A 331 4.10 9.81 -1.75
CA ILE A 331 4.62 9.09 -2.92
C ILE A 331 3.76 7.87 -3.17
N VAL A 332 3.28 7.72 -4.40
CA VAL A 332 2.58 6.51 -4.86
C VAL A 332 3.33 5.95 -6.06
N ILE A 333 3.70 4.68 -6.00
CA ILE A 333 4.37 3.96 -7.08
C ILE A 333 3.55 2.71 -7.36
N LEU A 334 3.10 2.51 -8.59
CA LEU A 334 2.40 1.31 -9.04
C LEU A 334 3.11 0.74 -10.25
N SER A 335 3.43 -0.55 -10.22
CA SER A 335 4.15 -1.24 -11.28
C SER A 335 3.46 -2.55 -11.66
N ASN A 336 3.47 -2.86 -12.95
CA ASN A 336 2.93 -4.08 -13.52
C ASN A 336 4.00 -5.09 -13.98
N ILE A 337 5.23 -4.94 -13.46
CA ILE A 337 6.32 -5.90 -13.65
C ILE A 337 6.91 -6.30 -12.30
N ASP A 338 7.67 -7.40 -12.30
CA ASP A 338 8.45 -7.80 -11.13
C ASP A 338 9.45 -6.72 -10.73
N ASP A 339 9.86 -6.75 -9.47
CA ASP A 339 10.83 -5.80 -8.93
C ASP A 339 12.25 -6.18 -9.40
N ASN A 340 12.82 -5.34 -10.24
CA ASN A 340 14.15 -5.51 -10.81
C ASN A 340 15.28 -4.85 -9.98
N GLY A 341 15.13 -4.84 -8.66
CA GLY A 341 16.13 -4.30 -7.74
C GLY A 341 16.22 -2.77 -7.80
N LYS A 342 17.44 -2.21 -7.96
CA LYS A 342 17.67 -0.75 -7.86
C LYS A 342 16.90 0.10 -8.86
N THR A 343 16.47 -0.45 -9.97
CA THR A 343 15.75 0.28 -11.03
C THR A 343 14.26 -0.06 -11.06
N GLY A 344 13.82 -1.08 -10.34
CA GLY A 344 12.41 -1.42 -10.15
C GLY A 344 11.71 -0.51 -9.15
N ALA A 345 10.45 -0.82 -8.87
CA ALA A 345 9.62 -0.02 -7.97
C ALA A 345 10.20 0.15 -6.56
N SER A 346 10.86 -0.89 -6.00
CA SER A 346 11.53 -0.80 -4.70
C SER A 346 12.74 0.14 -4.73
N GLY A 347 13.55 0.10 -5.80
CA GLY A 347 14.68 1.01 -5.94
C GLY A 347 14.25 2.46 -6.11
N VAL A 348 13.16 2.70 -6.84
CA VAL A 348 12.52 4.01 -6.95
C VAL A 348 12.02 4.49 -5.58
N ALA A 349 11.37 3.61 -4.81
CA ALA A 349 10.92 3.94 -3.45
C ALA A 349 12.10 4.28 -2.51
N ASP A 350 13.20 3.53 -2.59
CA ASP A 350 14.39 3.79 -1.78
C ASP A 350 15.06 5.12 -2.15
N PHE A 351 15.11 5.48 -3.44
CA PHE A 351 15.54 6.81 -3.88
C PHE A 351 14.73 7.92 -3.18
N PHE A 352 13.40 7.85 -3.19
CA PHE A 352 12.57 8.84 -2.51
C PHE A 352 12.79 8.88 -1.00
N LYS A 353 12.95 7.71 -0.35
CA LYS A 353 13.25 7.65 1.09
C LYS A 353 14.56 8.35 1.40
N GLU A 354 15.62 8.10 0.65
CA GLU A 354 16.93 8.73 0.85
C GLU A 354 16.89 10.23 0.55
N LEU A 355 16.27 10.64 -0.54
CA LEU A 355 16.19 12.04 -0.94
C LEU A 355 15.37 12.89 0.05
N ILE A 356 14.20 12.39 0.45
CA ILE A 356 13.26 13.16 1.27
C ILE A 356 13.61 13.03 2.75
N ALA A 357 13.87 11.83 3.25
CA ALA A 357 14.05 11.55 4.66
C ALA A 357 15.52 11.38 5.09
N GLY A 358 16.46 11.48 4.17
CA GLY A 358 17.88 11.29 4.41
C GLY A 358 18.30 9.82 4.48
N LYS A 359 19.59 9.57 4.71
CA LYS A 359 20.10 8.21 4.81
C LYS A 359 19.48 7.49 6.00
N ARG A 360 19.24 6.19 5.83
CA ARG A 360 18.76 5.31 6.88
C ARG A 360 19.73 5.29 8.05
N ASN A 361 19.23 5.48 9.27
CA ASN A 361 20.01 5.33 10.49
C ASN A 361 20.51 3.87 10.57
N LYS A 362 21.78 3.69 10.87
CA LYS A 362 22.32 2.35 11.15
C LYS A 362 21.81 1.95 12.55
N ASP A 363 21.16 0.80 12.61
CA ASP A 363 20.76 0.16 13.88
C ASP A 363 21.99 -0.21 14.71
#